data_cf1e9fc70c65d5a81247c22ff1e0f497
#
_entry.id   cf1e9fc70c65d5a81247c22ff1e0f497
#
_cell.length_a   1.000
_cell.length_b   1.000
_cell.length_c   1.000
_cell.angle_alpha   90.00
_cell.angle_beta   90.00
_cell.angle_gamma   90.00
#
_symmetry.space_group_name_H-M   'P 1'
#
loop_
_entity.id
_entity.type
_entity.pdbx_description
1 polymer ?
#
loop_
_entity_poly.entity_id
_entity_poly.type
_entity_poly.pdbx_seq_one_letter_code
_entity_poly.pdbx_strand_id
1 'polypeptide(L)'
;QCNLGLIRPTPTPFDSKTTVTAESILGDLQEEIIATSTFVQADVQIIGNGLYLTDAASFNVTSPGQELLKVITTECDDVADLPTQCKNGYVTKVKNSEANEDDYYVKFVGENGRDGPGTWEECPKPSRKITFDKGKMPIQIIRAKANTFVVKQIVWEDCLVGDTVTVPEPSFIGKAINKMLFFRNRLVMLSDENVIMSQPGDFFNFWPKSAITYTASDVIDLSCSSEYPAIVYDGIQVNQGLVLFTKNQQFMLTTDSDVLSPQTAKINSVASYNFNFKTNPVSMGTTIAFLDNAGKYTRFFEAAGIQRDGEPSIIEQSKLIAKLFPNDLNLIANSRENSTIFFCTKGTKKLYGFRYYTVAEKRIQQAWFEWELSGEVQHIAMLDDALYAIIKNSSTYVMQKFSLKLDDGSHTVTDDNRTANDTTDDIEYRIHLDNSKTFDYTALTYVSTDDYTKFNHTSADFSGSGQLAVFAYSTSTDKEFNGSLVNVTTFDDSGTTKIKIPGNWTTSDSNKAYKLVLGYLFDMEVEFPTIYVLQNIGDNQWRSDLQSSLVIHRTKFSLGPSG
;
A
#
# COMPACT_ATOMS: atom_id res chain seq x y z
N GLN A 1 23.18 -2.91 -52.93
CA GLN A 1 24.29 -1.92 -53.14
C GLN A 1 24.15 -1.41 -54.59
N CYS A 2 23.40 -0.32 -54.82
CA CYS A 2 23.50 0.46 -56.02
C CYS A 2 24.70 1.40 -55.83
N ASN A 3 25.81 1.12 -56.51
CA ASN A 3 26.85 2.10 -56.77
C ASN A 3 26.25 3.17 -57.69
N LEU A 4 25.73 4.25 -57.16
CA LEU A 4 25.54 5.47 -57.89
C LEU A 4 26.91 5.90 -58.37
N GLY A 5 27.18 5.75 -59.69
CA GLY A 5 28.38 6.25 -60.29
C GLY A 5 28.56 7.72 -59.94
N LEU A 6 29.81 8.11 -59.66
CA LEU A 6 30.19 9.49 -59.39
C LEU A 6 29.44 10.42 -60.36
N ILE A 7 28.45 11.17 -59.83
CA ILE A 7 27.95 12.34 -60.50
C ILE A 7 29.09 13.36 -60.34
N ARG A 8 29.95 13.44 -61.30
CA ARG A 8 30.86 14.57 -61.41
C ARG A 8 30.01 15.66 -62.07
N PRO A 9 29.67 16.74 -61.35
CA PRO A 9 29.12 17.89 -62.02
C PRO A 9 30.13 18.30 -63.05
N THR A 10 29.73 18.37 -64.29
CA THR A 10 30.50 19.06 -65.30
C THR A 10 30.53 20.52 -64.89
N PRO A 11 31.71 21.11 -64.65
CA PRO A 11 31.74 22.48 -64.21
C PRO A 11 31.16 23.34 -65.27
N THR A 12 29.92 23.72 -65.16
CA THR A 12 29.31 24.77 -65.98
C THR A 12 29.93 26.09 -65.48
N PRO A 13 30.57 26.87 -66.36
CA PRO A 13 31.10 28.14 -65.93
C PRO A 13 29.95 29.01 -65.47
N PHE A 14 29.95 29.39 -64.20
CA PHE A 14 29.01 30.36 -63.70
C PHE A 14 29.19 31.69 -64.47
N ASP A 15 28.09 32.17 -65.05
CA ASP A 15 28.08 33.48 -65.65
C ASP A 15 28.38 34.50 -64.53
N SER A 16 29.30 35.42 -64.77
CA SER A 16 29.79 36.42 -63.82
C SER A 16 28.73 37.41 -63.31
N LYS A 17 27.49 37.23 -63.71
CA LYS A 17 26.32 38.03 -63.31
C LYS A 17 25.37 37.29 -62.37
N THR A 18 25.55 36.01 -62.11
CA THR A 18 24.67 35.28 -61.21
C THR A 18 25.19 35.37 -59.79
N THR A 19 24.38 35.88 -58.89
CA THR A 19 24.69 35.87 -57.45
C THR A 19 24.62 34.42 -57.00
N VAL A 20 25.74 33.81 -56.64
CA VAL A 20 25.79 32.45 -56.10
C VAL A 20 25.27 32.49 -54.67
N THR A 21 24.10 31.99 -54.47
CA THR A 21 23.48 31.84 -53.15
C THR A 21 23.41 30.35 -52.76
N ALA A 22 23.31 30.04 -51.47
CA ALA A 22 23.10 28.67 -51.02
C ALA A 22 21.86 28.05 -51.68
N GLU A 23 20.81 28.83 -51.86
CA GLU A 23 19.55 28.40 -52.48
C GLU A 23 19.73 28.01 -53.96
N SER A 24 20.55 28.79 -54.76
CA SER A 24 20.83 28.42 -56.12
C SER A 24 21.65 27.14 -56.24
N ILE A 25 22.65 26.94 -55.35
CA ILE A 25 23.44 25.71 -55.32
C ILE A 25 22.59 24.49 -54.96
N LEU A 26 21.71 24.64 -53.98
CA LEU A 26 20.81 23.56 -53.56
C LEU A 26 19.79 23.26 -54.65
N GLY A 27 19.31 24.25 -55.41
CA GLY A 27 18.43 24.04 -56.57
C GLY A 27 19.10 23.24 -57.66
N ASP A 28 20.32 23.62 -58.03
CA ASP A 28 21.09 22.87 -59.05
C ASP A 28 21.37 21.45 -58.61
N LEU A 29 21.73 21.21 -57.34
CA LEU A 29 21.93 19.87 -56.79
C LEU A 29 20.63 19.07 -56.78
N GLN A 30 19.49 19.67 -56.44
CA GLN A 30 18.18 19.02 -56.49
C GLN A 30 17.84 18.57 -57.88
N GLU A 31 18.01 19.42 -58.90
CA GLU A 31 17.75 19.10 -60.31
C GLU A 31 18.65 17.96 -60.78
N GLU A 32 19.94 17.96 -60.47
CA GLU A 32 20.86 16.90 -60.83
C GLU A 32 20.51 15.56 -60.17
N ILE A 33 20.13 15.54 -58.91
CA ILE A 33 19.70 14.34 -58.19
C ILE A 33 18.45 13.75 -58.85
N ILE A 34 17.48 14.58 -59.20
CA ILE A 34 16.24 14.14 -59.85
C ILE A 34 16.52 13.64 -61.26
N ALA A 35 17.46 14.27 -61.99
CA ALA A 35 17.87 13.84 -63.34
C ALA A 35 18.45 12.43 -63.36
N THR A 36 18.93 11.88 -62.22
CA THR A 36 19.40 10.48 -62.14
C THR A 36 18.27 9.45 -62.23
N SER A 37 17.02 9.87 -62.25
CA SER A 37 15.80 9.03 -62.30
C SER A 37 15.64 8.05 -61.10
N THR A 38 16.52 8.10 -60.11
CA THR A 38 16.43 7.31 -58.88
C THR A 38 15.49 7.96 -57.86
N PHE A 39 15.43 9.28 -57.88
CA PHE A 39 14.59 10.09 -57.00
C PHE A 39 13.60 10.92 -57.82
N VAL A 40 12.40 11.12 -57.29
CA VAL A 40 11.42 12.05 -57.88
C VAL A 40 11.42 13.37 -57.10
N GLN A 41 10.81 14.41 -57.67
CA GLN A 41 10.74 15.75 -57.05
C GLN A 41 10.22 15.73 -55.58
N ALA A 42 9.33 14.82 -55.25
CA ALA A 42 8.79 14.68 -53.93
C ALA A 42 9.79 14.11 -52.89
N ASP A 43 10.80 13.38 -53.39
CA ASP A 43 11.80 12.74 -52.53
C ASP A 43 12.96 13.66 -52.16
N VAL A 44 13.14 14.75 -52.89
CA VAL A 44 14.24 15.71 -52.69
C VAL A 44 13.65 17.09 -52.37
N GLN A 45 13.72 17.51 -51.12
CA GLN A 45 13.12 18.78 -50.66
C GLN A 45 14.22 19.75 -50.22
N ILE A 46 14.14 20.99 -50.69
CA ILE A 46 14.98 22.07 -50.15
C ILE A 46 14.31 22.64 -48.92
N ILE A 47 15.01 22.62 -47.79
CA ILE A 47 14.54 23.16 -46.52
C ILE A 47 15.62 24.09 -45.97
N GLY A 48 15.36 25.41 -46.05
CA GLY A 48 16.34 26.40 -45.66
C GLY A 48 17.64 26.24 -46.46
N ASN A 49 18.74 26.05 -45.79
CA ASN A 49 20.07 25.85 -46.37
C ASN A 49 20.47 24.39 -46.56
N GLY A 50 19.51 23.47 -46.63
CA GLY A 50 19.76 22.04 -46.74
C GLY A 50 18.85 21.31 -47.72
N LEU A 51 19.31 20.15 -48.19
CA LEU A 51 18.52 19.19 -48.95
C LEU A 51 18.12 18.03 -48.05
N TYR A 52 16.83 17.77 -48.02
CA TYR A 52 16.27 16.60 -47.36
C TYR A 52 15.91 15.56 -48.42
N LEU A 53 16.47 14.35 -48.29
CA LEU A 53 16.16 13.21 -49.16
C LEU A 53 15.33 12.21 -48.36
N THR A 54 14.20 11.79 -48.94
CA THR A 54 13.40 10.71 -48.35
C THR A 54 14.08 9.36 -48.56
N ASP A 55 13.78 8.39 -47.67
CA ASP A 55 14.35 7.03 -47.70
C ASP A 55 13.74 6.15 -48.82
N ALA A 56 13.58 6.71 -50.01
CA ALA A 56 12.98 6.01 -51.14
C ALA A 56 13.94 4.99 -51.82
N ALA A 57 15.24 5.14 -51.60
CA ALA A 57 16.27 4.22 -52.12
C ALA A 57 17.49 4.20 -51.21
N SER A 58 18.19 3.06 -51.14
CA SER A 58 19.46 2.97 -50.42
C SER A 58 20.55 3.71 -51.22
N PHE A 59 21.11 4.76 -50.62
CA PHE A 59 22.17 5.57 -51.23
C PHE A 59 23.23 5.95 -50.21
N ASN A 60 24.43 6.28 -50.70
CA ASN A 60 25.51 6.81 -49.89
C ASN A 60 25.81 8.23 -50.37
N VAL A 61 25.99 9.15 -49.45
CA VAL A 61 26.40 10.52 -49.71
C VAL A 61 27.80 10.74 -49.16
N THR A 62 28.68 11.24 -50.01
CA THR A 62 30.04 11.63 -49.59
C THR A 62 30.31 13.07 -50.02
N SER A 63 30.83 13.87 -49.13
CA SER A 63 31.28 15.22 -49.41
C SER A 63 32.82 15.26 -49.40
N PRO A 64 33.46 15.88 -50.42
CA PRO A 64 34.91 16.02 -50.46
C PRO A 64 35.47 16.99 -49.43
N GLY A 65 34.61 17.82 -48.81
CA GLY A 65 34.97 18.74 -47.73
C GLY A 65 33.78 18.98 -46.86
N GLN A 66 33.83 18.49 -45.62
CA GLN A 66 32.75 18.65 -44.63
C GLN A 66 32.54 20.10 -44.19
N GLU A 67 33.48 20.97 -44.44
CA GLU A 67 33.35 22.41 -44.15
C GLU A 67 32.32 23.10 -45.06
N LEU A 68 32.12 22.59 -46.30
CA LEU A 68 31.22 23.21 -47.27
C LEU A 68 29.86 22.53 -47.32
N LEU A 69 29.80 21.21 -47.15
CA LEU A 69 28.57 20.43 -47.17
C LEU A 69 28.64 19.35 -46.09
N LYS A 70 27.87 19.51 -45.03
CA LYS A 70 27.71 18.47 -44.02
C LYS A 70 26.62 17.50 -44.44
N VAL A 71 26.89 16.22 -44.26
CA VAL A 71 25.95 15.14 -44.52
C VAL A 71 25.54 14.52 -43.23
N ILE A 72 24.25 14.55 -42.94
CA ILE A 72 23.64 13.90 -41.79
C ILE A 72 22.79 12.74 -42.31
N THR A 73 23.07 11.56 -41.80
CA THR A 73 22.30 10.35 -42.07
C THR A 73 21.49 9.98 -40.83
N THR A 74 21.27 8.69 -40.62
CA THR A 74 20.66 8.17 -39.36
C THR A 74 21.49 8.42 -38.13
N GLU A 75 22.75 8.86 -38.28
CA GLU A 75 23.72 9.07 -37.21
C GLU A 75 24.55 10.34 -37.47
N CYS A 76 24.90 11.05 -36.40
CA CYS A 76 25.89 12.13 -36.43
C CYS A 76 26.84 12.00 -35.24
N ASP A 77 28.07 12.51 -35.41
CA ASP A 77 29.13 12.35 -34.42
C ASP A 77 29.15 13.47 -33.35
N ASP A 78 28.51 14.61 -33.65
CA ASP A 78 28.45 15.75 -32.72
C ASP A 78 27.11 16.50 -32.88
N VAL A 79 26.58 16.98 -31.75
CA VAL A 79 25.42 17.90 -31.72
C VAL A 79 25.67 19.18 -32.52
N ALA A 80 26.91 19.66 -32.51
CA ALA A 80 27.30 20.86 -33.27
C ALA A 80 27.14 20.70 -34.80
N ASP A 81 27.04 19.46 -35.27
CA ASP A 81 26.80 19.16 -36.69
C ASP A 81 25.33 19.24 -37.10
N LEU A 82 24.43 19.31 -36.13
CA LEU A 82 22.99 19.37 -36.38
C LEU A 82 22.58 20.75 -36.93
N PRO A 83 21.81 20.78 -38.05
CA PRO A 83 21.38 22.02 -38.68
C PRO A 83 20.32 22.72 -37.83
N THR A 84 20.29 24.06 -37.92
CA THR A 84 19.25 24.91 -37.29
C THR A 84 17.94 24.94 -38.10
N GLN A 85 17.94 24.37 -39.31
CA GLN A 85 16.77 24.23 -40.19
C GLN A 85 16.72 22.82 -40.73
N CYS A 86 15.60 22.14 -40.56
CA CYS A 86 15.47 20.75 -40.96
C CYS A 86 13.99 20.38 -41.20
N LYS A 87 13.77 19.15 -41.63
CA LYS A 87 12.46 18.52 -41.74
C LYS A 87 11.85 18.31 -40.36
N ASN A 88 10.65 18.81 -40.13
CA ASN A 88 9.95 18.57 -38.90
C ASN A 88 9.72 17.07 -38.65
N GLY A 89 10.10 16.58 -37.48
CA GLY A 89 10.01 15.18 -37.13
C GLY A 89 11.19 14.32 -37.59
N TYR A 90 12.22 14.88 -38.23
CA TYR A 90 13.43 14.13 -38.57
C TYR A 90 14.15 13.67 -37.30
N VAL A 91 14.54 12.38 -37.30
CA VAL A 91 15.20 11.77 -36.13
C VAL A 91 16.59 11.30 -36.56
N THR A 92 17.58 11.61 -35.72
CA THR A 92 18.95 11.13 -35.90
C THR A 92 19.53 10.69 -34.55
N LYS A 93 20.50 9.75 -34.61
CA LYS A 93 21.25 9.30 -33.46
C LYS A 93 22.49 10.18 -33.32
N VAL A 94 22.72 10.72 -32.14
CA VAL A 94 23.97 11.39 -31.78
C VAL A 94 24.88 10.37 -31.09
N LYS A 95 26.06 10.13 -31.69
CA LYS A 95 27.03 9.20 -31.13
C LYS A 95 27.98 9.91 -30.18
N ASN A 96 28.27 9.23 -29.08
CA ASN A 96 29.43 9.57 -28.26
C ASN A 96 30.64 8.77 -28.79
N SER A 97 31.75 9.45 -29.04
CA SER A 97 32.97 8.84 -29.59
C SER A 97 33.61 7.78 -28.67
N GLU A 98 33.26 7.75 -27.38
CA GLU A 98 33.92 6.92 -26.38
C GLU A 98 33.12 5.67 -25.97
N ALA A 99 31.78 5.71 -25.96
CA ALA A 99 30.96 4.58 -25.57
C ALA A 99 29.55 4.60 -26.19
N ASN A 100 29.07 3.49 -26.72
CA ASN A 100 27.71 3.35 -27.24
C ASN A 100 26.62 3.55 -26.17
N GLU A 101 27.00 3.50 -24.90
CA GLU A 101 26.10 3.68 -23.75
C GLU A 101 25.66 5.14 -23.58
N ASP A 102 26.41 6.08 -24.15
CA ASP A 102 26.11 7.51 -24.10
C ASP A 102 25.44 8.02 -25.39
N ASP A 103 25.13 7.14 -26.34
CA ASP A 103 24.45 7.49 -27.56
C ASP A 103 22.96 7.83 -27.28
N TYR A 104 22.46 8.84 -27.95
CA TYR A 104 21.06 9.26 -27.76
C TYR A 104 20.40 9.68 -29.07
N TYR A 105 19.09 9.79 -29.07
CA TYR A 105 18.30 10.13 -30.24
C TYR A 105 17.71 11.53 -30.08
N VAL A 106 17.76 12.29 -31.16
CA VAL A 106 17.15 13.62 -31.22
C VAL A 106 16.21 13.72 -32.41
N LYS A 107 15.12 14.44 -32.19
CA LYS A 107 14.11 14.74 -33.20
C LYS A 107 14.08 16.26 -33.42
N PHE A 108 14.03 16.66 -34.67
CA PHE A 108 13.84 18.06 -35.01
C PHE A 108 12.39 18.50 -34.81
N VAL A 109 12.19 19.56 -34.07
CA VAL A 109 10.89 20.19 -33.84
C VAL A 109 10.91 21.57 -34.49
N GLY A 110 10.27 21.64 -35.65
CA GLY A 110 10.16 22.89 -36.42
C GLY A 110 9.19 23.89 -35.77
N GLU A 111 9.44 25.18 -35.95
CA GLU A 111 8.55 26.24 -35.46
C GLU A 111 7.12 26.04 -35.98
N ASN A 112 6.15 26.03 -35.07
CA ASN A 112 4.73 25.74 -35.37
C ASN A 112 4.49 24.39 -36.09
N GLY A 113 5.38 23.40 -35.88
CA GLY A 113 5.29 22.07 -36.47
C GLY A 113 5.55 22.04 -38.00
N ARG A 114 6.22 23.04 -38.53
CA ARG A 114 6.54 23.16 -39.98
C ARG A 114 8.01 22.85 -40.24
N ASP A 115 8.31 22.47 -41.48
CA ASP A 115 9.68 22.34 -41.96
C ASP A 115 10.35 23.72 -42.01
N GLY A 116 11.64 23.80 -41.68
CA GLY A 116 12.39 25.05 -41.67
C GLY A 116 13.15 25.26 -40.34
N PRO A 117 13.13 26.49 -39.77
CA PRO A 117 13.78 26.73 -38.49
C PRO A 117 13.12 25.99 -37.34
N GLY A 118 13.92 25.58 -36.34
CA GLY A 118 13.43 24.82 -35.19
C GLY A 118 14.52 24.46 -34.19
N THR A 119 14.20 23.53 -33.31
CA THR A 119 15.10 23.04 -32.25
C THR A 119 15.18 21.51 -32.29
N TRP A 120 16.28 21.00 -31.78
CA TRP A 120 16.44 19.57 -31.57
C TRP A 120 16.07 19.21 -30.14
N GLU A 121 15.23 18.19 -30.00
CA GLU A 121 14.78 17.68 -28.69
C GLU A 121 15.10 16.20 -28.60
N GLU A 122 15.47 15.72 -27.40
CA GLU A 122 15.62 14.28 -27.17
C GLU A 122 14.33 13.54 -27.51
N CYS A 123 14.46 12.36 -28.05
CA CYS A 123 13.34 11.50 -28.40
C CYS A 123 13.67 10.03 -28.21
N PRO A 124 12.68 9.15 -28.15
CA PRO A 124 12.94 7.73 -28.13
C PRO A 124 13.43 7.24 -29.49
N LYS A 125 14.23 6.17 -29.48
CA LYS A 125 14.64 5.48 -30.70
C LYS A 125 13.43 5.10 -31.56
N PRO A 126 13.46 5.32 -32.87
CA PRO A 126 12.39 4.88 -33.76
C PRO A 126 12.04 3.40 -33.56
N SER A 127 10.75 3.09 -33.56
CA SER A 127 10.20 1.74 -33.35
C SER A 127 10.40 1.14 -31.95
N ARG A 128 10.91 1.90 -30.98
CA ARG A 128 10.91 1.49 -29.57
C ARG A 128 9.47 1.45 -29.03
N LYS A 129 9.17 0.45 -28.18
CA LYS A 129 7.95 0.47 -27.37
C LYS A 129 8.11 1.51 -26.26
N ILE A 130 7.26 2.50 -26.26
CA ILE A 130 7.30 3.63 -25.31
C ILE A 130 6.24 3.53 -24.22
N THR A 131 5.19 2.72 -24.43
CA THR A 131 4.03 2.62 -23.54
C THR A 131 4.01 1.30 -22.77
N PHE A 132 3.43 1.31 -21.56
CA PHE A 132 3.14 0.09 -20.83
C PHE A 132 1.86 -0.59 -21.32
N ASP A 133 1.82 -1.91 -21.26
CA ASP A 133 0.59 -2.69 -21.50
C ASP A 133 -0.41 -2.46 -20.35
N LYS A 134 -1.38 -1.58 -20.56
CA LYS A 134 -2.38 -1.18 -19.55
C LYS A 134 -3.16 -2.37 -18.99
N GLY A 135 -3.27 -3.46 -19.74
CA GLY A 135 -3.95 -4.68 -19.28
C GLY A 135 -3.17 -5.48 -18.23
N LYS A 136 -1.87 -5.23 -18.12
CA LYS A 136 -0.97 -5.90 -17.15
C LYS A 136 -0.48 -4.99 -16.02
N MET A 137 -0.82 -3.70 -16.10
CA MET A 137 -0.45 -2.72 -15.09
C MET A 137 -1.53 -2.58 -14.02
N PRO A 138 -1.18 -2.08 -12.82
CA PRO A 138 -2.14 -1.80 -11.77
C PRO A 138 -3.30 -0.91 -12.24
N ILE A 139 -4.45 -1.11 -11.62
CA ILE A 139 -5.68 -0.34 -11.84
C ILE A 139 -5.93 0.60 -10.66
N GLN A 140 -6.74 1.63 -10.86
CA GLN A 140 -7.17 2.51 -9.79
C GLN A 140 -8.66 2.35 -9.47
N ILE A 141 -8.96 2.45 -8.19
CA ILE A 141 -10.33 2.50 -7.67
C ILE A 141 -10.54 3.91 -7.12
N ILE A 142 -11.50 4.62 -7.69
CA ILE A 142 -11.80 6.00 -7.31
C ILE A 142 -13.19 6.04 -6.65
N ARG A 143 -13.28 6.65 -5.47
CA ARG A 143 -14.55 6.98 -4.86
C ARG A 143 -15.16 8.19 -5.57
N ALA A 144 -16.11 7.97 -6.47
CA ALA A 144 -16.74 9.03 -7.23
C ALA A 144 -17.82 9.78 -6.42
N LYS A 145 -18.55 9.07 -5.57
CA LYS A 145 -19.60 9.59 -4.66
C LYS A 145 -19.64 8.74 -3.40
N ALA A 146 -20.46 9.15 -2.42
CA ALA A 146 -20.83 8.27 -1.31
C ALA A 146 -21.38 6.94 -1.87
N ASN A 147 -20.81 5.83 -1.40
CA ASN A 147 -21.18 4.46 -1.80
C ASN A 147 -21.03 4.12 -3.30
N THR A 148 -20.26 4.90 -4.06
CA THR A 148 -20.01 4.65 -5.49
C THR A 148 -18.53 4.67 -5.77
N PHE A 149 -18.02 3.57 -6.32
CA PHE A 149 -16.64 3.40 -6.73
C PHE A 149 -16.57 3.15 -8.23
N VAL A 150 -15.56 3.75 -8.86
CA VAL A 150 -15.25 3.53 -10.28
C VAL A 150 -13.89 2.86 -10.37
N VAL A 151 -13.84 1.74 -11.08
CA VAL A 151 -12.60 1.02 -11.39
C VAL A 151 -12.19 1.41 -12.79
N LYS A 152 -10.96 1.90 -12.97
CA LYS A 152 -10.42 2.25 -14.29
C LYS A 152 -8.95 1.94 -14.41
N GLN A 153 -8.49 1.79 -15.65
CA GLN A 153 -7.07 1.71 -15.96
C GLN A 153 -6.40 3.06 -15.70
N ILE A 154 -5.17 3.01 -15.25
CA ILE A 154 -4.31 4.19 -15.08
C ILE A 154 -3.74 4.56 -16.46
N VAL A 155 -3.63 5.85 -16.73
CA VAL A 155 -2.85 6.37 -17.85
C VAL A 155 -1.42 6.54 -17.34
N TRP A 156 -0.55 5.66 -17.80
CA TRP A 156 0.88 5.70 -17.50
C TRP A 156 1.57 6.59 -18.52
N GLU A 157 2.55 7.35 -18.08
CA GLU A 157 3.35 8.19 -18.96
C GLU A 157 4.22 7.35 -19.89
N ASP A 158 4.45 7.87 -21.09
CA ASP A 158 5.23 7.22 -22.12
C ASP A 158 6.72 7.54 -21.97
N CYS A 159 7.58 6.63 -22.44
CA CYS A 159 9.01 6.89 -22.56
C CYS A 159 9.29 7.88 -23.68
N LEU A 160 9.82 9.04 -23.35
CA LEU A 160 10.03 10.12 -24.30
C LEU A 160 11.48 10.24 -24.80
N VAL A 161 12.42 9.44 -24.27
CA VAL A 161 13.86 9.60 -24.56
C VAL A 161 14.57 8.24 -24.67
N GLY A 162 15.71 8.25 -25.37
CA GLY A 162 16.68 7.17 -25.36
C GLY A 162 16.26 5.86 -26.05
N ASP A 163 17.05 4.83 -25.84
CA ASP A 163 16.78 3.47 -26.28
C ASP A 163 16.84 2.46 -25.11
N THR A 164 16.84 1.16 -25.39
CA THR A 164 16.86 0.12 -24.37
C THR A 164 18.19 -0.01 -23.63
N VAL A 165 19.26 0.62 -24.11
CA VAL A 165 20.58 0.65 -23.48
C VAL A 165 20.72 1.87 -22.60
N THR A 166 20.46 3.06 -23.14
CA THR A 166 20.59 4.35 -22.43
C THR A 166 19.46 4.58 -21.41
N VAL A 167 18.27 4.10 -21.72
CA VAL A 167 17.08 4.17 -20.85
C VAL A 167 16.46 2.77 -20.79
N PRO A 168 16.94 1.88 -19.92
CA PRO A 168 16.38 0.54 -19.79
C PRO A 168 14.91 0.58 -19.35
N GLU A 169 14.18 -0.47 -19.66
CA GLU A 169 12.82 -0.65 -19.16
C GLU A 169 12.85 -0.79 -17.64
N PRO A 170 11.85 -0.22 -16.91
CA PRO A 170 11.74 -0.42 -15.46
C PRO A 170 11.76 -1.90 -15.08
N SER A 171 12.47 -2.25 -14.00
CA SER A 171 12.73 -3.64 -13.60
C SER A 171 11.49 -4.47 -13.27
N PHE A 172 10.32 -3.85 -13.11
CA PHE A 172 9.05 -4.57 -12.93
C PHE A 172 8.46 -5.12 -14.23
N ILE A 173 8.99 -4.73 -15.40
CA ILE A 173 8.47 -5.22 -16.68
C ILE A 173 8.70 -6.73 -16.81
N GLY A 174 7.62 -7.46 -17.08
CA GLY A 174 7.63 -8.92 -17.16
C GLY A 174 7.67 -9.66 -15.83
N LYS A 175 7.62 -8.94 -14.70
CA LYS A 175 7.67 -9.50 -13.34
C LYS A 175 6.41 -9.16 -12.54
N ALA A 176 6.21 -9.87 -11.43
CA ALA A 176 5.10 -9.58 -10.52
C ALA A 176 5.42 -8.38 -9.61
N ILE A 177 4.48 -7.46 -9.47
CA ILE A 177 4.55 -6.38 -8.47
C ILE A 177 4.01 -6.95 -7.16
N ASN A 178 4.88 -7.13 -6.17
CA ASN A 178 4.52 -7.70 -4.88
C ASN A 178 3.81 -6.69 -3.98
N LYS A 179 4.23 -5.43 -4.03
CA LYS A 179 3.66 -4.35 -3.22
C LYS A 179 3.77 -3.01 -3.92
N MET A 180 2.81 -2.15 -3.67
CA MET A 180 2.86 -0.73 -4.00
C MET A 180 2.70 0.08 -2.71
N LEU A 181 3.50 1.13 -2.57
CA LEU A 181 3.46 2.03 -1.43
C LEU A 181 3.92 3.44 -1.84
N PHE A 182 3.70 4.42 -0.98
CA PHE A 182 4.20 5.77 -1.19
C PHE A 182 5.38 6.04 -0.25
N PHE A 183 6.43 6.64 -0.79
CA PHE A 183 7.58 7.06 -0.02
C PHE A 183 8.19 8.34 -0.61
N ARG A 184 8.38 9.35 0.23
CA ARG A 184 8.98 10.65 -0.16
C ARG A 184 8.41 11.21 -1.48
N ASN A 185 7.09 11.32 -1.55
CA ASN A 185 6.35 11.85 -2.70
C ASN A 185 6.56 11.07 -4.02
N ARG A 186 6.86 9.77 -3.94
CA ARG A 186 7.01 8.86 -5.08
C ARG A 186 6.10 7.64 -4.88
N LEU A 187 5.55 7.13 -5.96
CA LEU A 187 4.95 5.80 -5.98
C LEU A 187 6.07 4.76 -6.10
N VAL A 188 6.11 3.84 -5.16
CA VAL A 188 7.09 2.77 -5.09
C VAL A 188 6.44 1.45 -5.49
N MET A 189 7.06 0.73 -6.40
CA MET A 189 6.72 -0.64 -6.76
C MET A 189 7.85 -1.56 -6.30
N LEU A 190 7.49 -2.60 -5.56
CA LEU A 190 8.41 -3.66 -5.15
C LEU A 190 8.18 -4.84 -6.09
N SER A 191 9.21 -5.22 -6.83
CA SER A 191 9.13 -6.27 -7.82
C SER A 191 10.43 -7.06 -7.84
N ASP A 192 10.34 -8.36 -7.61
CA ASP A 192 11.51 -9.22 -7.48
C ASP A 192 12.49 -8.67 -6.43
N GLU A 193 13.75 -8.44 -6.78
CA GLU A 193 14.78 -7.85 -5.91
C GLU A 193 14.82 -6.31 -5.98
N ASN A 194 13.97 -5.70 -6.81
CA ASN A 194 14.05 -4.30 -7.14
C ASN A 194 13.03 -3.43 -6.40
N VAL A 195 13.48 -2.22 -6.11
CA VAL A 195 12.67 -1.11 -5.59
C VAL A 195 12.63 -0.03 -6.67
N ILE A 196 11.49 0.09 -7.31
CA ILE A 196 11.30 0.99 -8.45
C ILE A 196 10.40 2.14 -8.02
N MET A 197 10.85 3.38 -8.20
CA MET A 197 10.16 4.59 -7.76
C MET A 197 9.87 5.52 -8.93
N SER A 198 8.66 6.04 -8.96
CA SER A 198 8.24 7.06 -9.93
C SER A 198 9.02 8.37 -9.78
N GLN A 199 8.85 9.29 -10.70
CA GLN A 199 9.23 10.69 -10.48
C GLN A 199 8.50 11.28 -9.28
N PRO A 200 9.10 12.23 -8.52
CA PRO A 200 8.46 12.85 -7.37
C PRO A 200 7.28 13.73 -7.81
N GLY A 201 6.11 13.49 -7.22
CA GLY A 201 4.87 14.20 -7.57
C GLY A 201 4.19 13.74 -8.85
N ASP A 202 4.87 12.96 -9.68
CA ASP A 202 4.33 12.33 -10.89
C ASP A 202 4.31 10.81 -10.72
N PHE A 203 3.24 10.32 -10.11
CA PHE A 203 3.17 8.93 -9.63
C PHE A 203 3.02 7.88 -10.73
N PHE A 204 2.67 8.30 -11.94
CA PHE A 204 2.46 7.39 -13.06
C PHE A 204 3.57 7.45 -14.11
N ASN A 205 4.64 8.18 -13.80
CA ASN A 205 5.82 8.31 -14.63
C ASN A 205 7.00 7.52 -14.06
N PHE A 206 7.41 6.46 -14.76
CA PHE A 206 8.53 5.58 -14.42
C PHE A 206 9.68 5.68 -15.45
N TRP A 207 9.77 6.82 -16.14
CA TRP A 207 10.81 7.09 -17.12
C TRP A 207 11.64 8.30 -16.74
N PRO A 208 12.95 8.32 -17.06
CA PRO A 208 13.77 9.51 -16.87
C PRO A 208 13.39 10.60 -17.86
N LYS A 209 13.74 11.84 -17.56
CA LYS A 209 13.48 12.99 -18.41
C LYS A 209 14.46 13.13 -19.56
N SER A 210 15.69 12.66 -19.37
CA SER A 210 16.78 12.72 -20.35
C SER A 210 17.53 11.40 -20.36
N ALA A 211 18.04 11.01 -21.51
CA ALA A 211 18.94 9.87 -21.67
C ALA A 211 20.40 10.22 -21.33
N ILE A 212 20.73 11.53 -21.28
CA ILE A 212 22.10 12.03 -21.13
C ILE A 212 22.37 12.48 -19.71
N THR A 213 21.40 13.17 -19.08
CA THR A 213 21.60 13.84 -17.80
C THR A 213 20.68 13.28 -16.73
N TYR A 214 21.26 12.91 -15.58
CA TYR A 214 20.51 12.49 -14.40
C TYR A 214 20.17 13.69 -13.53
N THR A 215 18.90 13.81 -13.19
CA THR A 215 18.41 14.84 -12.26
C THR A 215 17.93 14.21 -10.96
N ALA A 216 17.86 15.00 -9.91
CA ALA A 216 17.31 14.53 -8.62
C ALA A 216 15.83 14.10 -8.72
N SER A 217 15.13 14.56 -9.75
CA SER A 217 13.73 14.23 -10.00
C SER A 217 13.52 13.00 -10.87
N ASP A 218 14.58 12.33 -11.32
CA ASP A 218 14.41 11.13 -12.12
C ASP A 218 13.96 9.92 -11.30
N VAL A 219 13.53 8.90 -12.00
CA VAL A 219 13.09 7.62 -11.46
C VAL A 219 14.24 6.92 -10.75
N ILE A 220 13.92 6.10 -9.76
CA ILE A 220 14.91 5.30 -9.01
C ILE A 220 14.56 3.84 -9.26
N ASP A 221 15.53 3.06 -9.68
CA ASP A 221 15.41 1.60 -9.85
C ASP A 221 16.68 0.95 -9.27
N LEU A 222 16.55 0.40 -8.06
CA LEU A 222 17.65 -0.16 -7.30
C LEU A 222 17.33 -1.58 -6.86
N SER A 223 18.33 -2.46 -6.91
CA SER A 223 18.22 -3.83 -6.42
C SER A 223 18.77 -3.98 -5.00
N CYS A 224 18.17 -4.89 -4.24
CA CYS A 224 18.71 -5.36 -2.97
C CYS A 224 19.88 -6.31 -3.24
N SER A 225 21.09 -5.91 -2.82
CA SER A 225 22.27 -6.78 -2.95
C SER A 225 22.36 -7.73 -1.78
N SER A 226 22.33 -9.04 -2.04
CA SER A 226 22.42 -10.10 -1.05
C SER A 226 23.17 -11.30 -1.63
N GLU A 227 23.70 -12.16 -0.74
CA GLU A 227 24.29 -13.44 -1.14
C GLU A 227 23.25 -14.45 -1.66
N TYR A 228 21.97 -14.23 -1.37
CA TYR A 228 20.84 -15.06 -1.78
C TYR A 228 19.79 -14.20 -2.51
N PRO A 229 18.94 -14.80 -3.35
CA PRO A 229 17.85 -14.08 -3.98
C PRO A 229 16.99 -13.33 -2.96
N ALA A 230 16.95 -12.00 -3.06
CA ALA A 230 16.33 -11.10 -2.08
C ALA A 230 15.00 -10.54 -2.59
N ILE A 231 14.04 -11.41 -2.92
CA ILE A 231 12.71 -10.96 -3.37
C ILE A 231 12.08 -10.09 -2.29
N VAL A 232 11.76 -8.84 -2.64
CA VAL A 232 11.14 -7.87 -1.74
C VAL A 232 9.62 -8.03 -1.78
N TYR A 233 9.03 -8.38 -0.63
CA TYR A 233 7.59 -8.61 -0.51
C TYR A 233 6.82 -7.41 0.02
N ASP A 234 7.40 -6.67 0.94
CA ASP A 234 6.74 -5.52 1.57
C ASP A 234 7.75 -4.48 2.05
N GLY A 235 7.26 -3.30 2.40
CA GLY A 235 8.07 -2.23 2.96
C GLY A 235 7.27 -1.37 3.93
N ILE A 236 7.96 -0.81 4.92
CA ILE A 236 7.37 0.08 5.90
C ILE A 236 8.24 1.32 6.11
N GLN A 237 7.61 2.48 6.09
CA GLN A 237 8.30 3.74 6.31
C GLN A 237 8.64 3.91 7.80
N VAL A 238 9.87 4.29 8.06
CA VAL A 238 10.39 4.73 9.36
C VAL A 238 10.99 6.13 9.21
N ASN A 239 11.35 6.76 10.33
CA ASN A 239 11.86 8.14 10.31
C ASN A 239 13.08 8.32 9.39
N GLN A 240 13.96 7.34 9.33
CA GLN A 240 15.23 7.44 8.60
C GLN A 240 15.19 6.87 7.17
N GLY A 241 14.12 6.18 6.78
CA GLY A 241 14.05 5.57 5.46
C GLY A 241 12.87 4.62 5.27
N LEU A 242 13.03 3.71 4.34
CA LEU A 242 12.06 2.67 4.04
C LEU A 242 12.69 1.30 4.36
N VAL A 243 12.14 0.61 5.35
CA VAL A 243 12.55 -0.77 5.67
C VAL A 243 11.85 -1.72 4.72
N LEU A 244 12.62 -2.54 4.03
CA LEU A 244 12.18 -3.50 3.04
C LEU A 244 12.29 -4.92 3.61
N PHE A 245 11.28 -5.72 3.37
CA PHE A 245 11.20 -7.08 3.89
C PHE A 245 11.32 -8.11 2.76
N THR A 246 12.36 -8.92 2.84
CA THR A 246 12.48 -10.15 2.08
C THR A 246 12.14 -11.35 2.96
N LYS A 247 12.15 -12.54 2.42
CA LYS A 247 11.83 -13.75 3.19
C LYS A 247 12.78 -13.96 4.38
N ASN A 248 14.06 -13.63 4.24
CA ASN A 248 15.12 -14.01 5.19
C ASN A 248 15.92 -12.81 5.72
N GLN A 249 15.74 -11.63 5.15
CA GLN A 249 16.51 -10.44 5.48
C GLN A 249 15.65 -9.18 5.43
N GLN A 250 16.07 -8.17 6.15
CA GLN A 250 15.55 -6.82 6.09
C GLN A 250 16.61 -5.88 5.54
N PHE A 251 16.19 -5.04 4.62
CA PHE A 251 17.03 -3.98 4.05
C PHE A 251 16.46 -2.63 4.40
N MET A 252 17.26 -1.60 4.30
CA MET A 252 16.82 -0.23 4.48
C MET A 252 17.25 0.62 3.30
N LEU A 253 16.27 1.22 2.64
CA LEU A 253 16.48 2.25 1.65
C LEU A 253 16.61 3.59 2.34
N THR A 254 17.76 4.23 2.16
CA THR A 254 18.11 5.52 2.75
C THR A 254 18.69 6.45 1.69
N THR A 255 18.99 7.68 2.09
CA THR A 255 19.74 8.65 1.28
C THR A 255 20.81 9.31 2.14
N ASP A 256 21.94 9.60 1.54
CA ASP A 256 23.04 10.36 2.17
C ASP A 256 22.80 11.89 2.11
N SER A 257 21.73 12.33 1.46
CA SER A 257 21.38 13.72 1.22
C SER A 257 19.95 14.01 1.72
N ASP A 258 19.62 15.28 1.88
CA ASP A 258 18.25 15.71 2.20
C ASP A 258 17.26 15.32 1.11
N VAL A 259 17.74 15.23 -0.14
CA VAL A 259 16.94 14.88 -1.31
C VAL A 259 17.24 13.43 -1.73
N LEU A 260 16.18 12.63 -1.83
CA LEU A 260 16.26 11.29 -2.39
C LEU A 260 16.31 11.38 -3.92
N SER A 261 17.44 10.98 -4.48
CA SER A 261 17.71 10.96 -5.93
C SER A 261 18.29 9.62 -6.36
N PRO A 262 18.33 9.30 -7.65
CA PRO A 262 19.00 8.09 -8.16
C PRO A 262 20.46 7.96 -7.71
N GLN A 263 21.16 9.08 -7.55
CA GLN A 263 22.57 9.12 -7.18
C GLN A 263 22.80 8.97 -5.67
N THR A 264 21.82 9.37 -4.84
CA THR A 264 21.96 9.40 -3.38
C THR A 264 21.24 8.25 -2.68
N ALA A 265 20.34 7.56 -3.37
CA ALA A 265 19.59 6.43 -2.84
C ALA A 265 20.51 5.21 -2.63
N LYS A 266 20.43 4.59 -1.46
CA LYS A 266 21.21 3.40 -1.09
C LYS A 266 20.34 2.39 -0.38
N ILE A 267 20.56 1.13 -0.68
CA ILE A 267 19.91 0.01 0.00
C ILE A 267 20.97 -0.80 0.73
N ASN A 268 20.85 -0.87 2.06
CA ASN A 268 21.76 -1.62 2.92
C ASN A 268 21.00 -2.71 3.68
N SER A 269 21.65 -3.86 3.91
CA SER A 269 21.11 -4.89 4.80
C SER A 269 21.19 -4.40 6.25
N VAL A 270 20.11 -4.54 7.02
CA VAL A 270 20.03 -4.09 8.42
C VAL A 270 19.79 -5.23 9.40
N ALA A 271 19.18 -6.33 8.97
CA ALA A 271 18.95 -7.49 9.82
C ALA A 271 18.70 -8.77 9.00
N SER A 272 18.91 -9.93 9.62
CA SER A 272 18.72 -11.24 9.00
C SER A 272 17.70 -12.06 9.82
N TYR A 273 16.42 -11.68 9.71
CA TYR A 273 15.30 -12.40 10.31
C TYR A 273 14.33 -12.89 9.23
N ASN A 274 13.71 -14.03 9.47
CA ASN A 274 12.67 -14.51 8.58
C ASN A 274 11.42 -13.64 8.69
N PHE A 275 10.74 -13.47 7.58
CA PHE A 275 9.51 -12.70 7.46
C PHE A 275 8.40 -13.54 6.82
N ASN A 276 7.21 -13.49 7.41
CA ASN A 276 6.02 -14.06 6.83
C ASN A 276 5.46 -13.12 5.75
N PHE A 277 5.82 -13.37 4.51
CA PHE A 277 5.42 -12.55 3.36
C PHE A 277 3.91 -12.58 3.03
N LYS A 278 3.11 -13.38 3.73
CA LYS A 278 1.64 -13.35 3.64
C LYS A 278 1.01 -12.26 4.50
N THR A 279 1.79 -11.65 5.39
CA THR A 279 1.36 -10.57 6.27
C THR A 279 2.16 -9.30 5.98
N ASN A 280 1.62 -8.15 6.41
CA ASN A 280 2.33 -6.88 6.30
C ASN A 280 3.09 -6.59 7.59
N PRO A 281 4.26 -5.92 7.53
CA PRO A 281 4.84 -5.32 8.70
C PRO A 281 3.95 -4.18 9.22
N VAL A 282 3.95 -3.95 10.52
CA VAL A 282 3.09 -2.94 11.16
C VAL A 282 3.92 -1.95 11.98
N SER A 283 3.47 -0.69 12.00
CA SER A 283 4.10 0.36 12.81
C SER A 283 3.44 0.41 14.18
N MET A 284 4.23 0.34 15.24
CA MET A 284 3.80 0.51 16.63
C MET A 284 4.13 1.91 17.17
N GLY A 285 4.43 2.85 16.29
CA GLY A 285 4.87 4.21 16.63
C GLY A 285 6.36 4.40 16.37
N THR A 286 7.18 4.28 17.41
CA THR A 286 8.65 4.35 17.29
C THR A 286 9.29 3.04 16.88
N THR A 287 8.57 1.94 16.99
CA THR A 287 9.01 0.58 16.63
C THR A 287 8.17 0.03 15.48
N ILE A 288 8.68 -0.98 14.82
CA ILE A 288 7.94 -1.76 13.82
C ILE A 288 7.85 -3.21 14.28
N ALA A 289 6.83 -3.91 13.80
CA ALA A 289 6.66 -5.30 14.14
C ALA A 289 6.29 -6.13 12.91
N PHE A 290 6.66 -7.41 12.95
CA PHE A 290 6.44 -8.34 11.86
C PHE A 290 6.31 -9.78 12.36
N LEU A 291 5.76 -10.64 11.54
CA LEU A 291 5.59 -12.06 11.82
C LEU A 291 6.62 -12.92 11.08
N ASP A 292 6.96 -14.03 11.71
CA ASP A 292 7.73 -15.12 11.12
C ASP A 292 7.00 -16.46 11.37
N ASN A 293 6.86 -17.27 10.34
CA ASN A 293 6.20 -18.57 10.38
C ASN A 293 7.12 -19.73 9.96
N ALA A 294 8.44 -19.55 10.05
CA ALA A 294 9.40 -20.59 9.70
C ALA A 294 9.45 -21.76 10.71
N GLY A 295 8.90 -21.58 11.91
CA GLY A 295 8.87 -22.58 12.98
C GLY A 295 7.57 -23.38 13.06
N LYS A 296 7.42 -24.14 14.15
CA LYS A 296 6.18 -24.86 14.49
C LYS A 296 5.03 -23.90 14.82
N TYR A 297 5.35 -22.72 15.34
CA TYR A 297 4.42 -21.65 15.73
C TYR A 297 4.85 -20.35 15.07
N THR A 298 3.92 -19.49 14.74
CA THR A 298 4.22 -18.14 14.28
C THR A 298 4.89 -17.34 15.41
N ARG A 299 5.92 -16.60 15.09
CA ARG A 299 6.64 -15.72 16.01
C ARG A 299 6.34 -14.26 15.67
N PHE A 300 6.18 -13.45 16.70
CA PHE A 300 5.95 -12.02 16.58
C PHE A 300 7.18 -11.27 17.07
N PHE A 301 7.79 -10.52 16.16
CA PHE A 301 9.00 -9.73 16.41
C PHE A 301 8.67 -8.24 16.44
N GLU A 302 9.34 -7.54 17.35
CA GLU A 302 9.35 -6.08 17.43
C GLU A 302 10.77 -5.59 17.24
N ALA A 303 10.97 -4.66 16.29
CA ALA A 303 12.26 -4.04 15.98
C ALA A 303 12.24 -2.58 16.44
N ALA A 304 13.20 -2.24 17.27
CA ALA A 304 13.42 -0.90 17.82
C ALA A 304 14.79 -0.36 17.40
N GLY A 305 14.96 0.97 17.43
CA GLY A 305 16.24 1.60 17.15
C GLY A 305 16.73 1.39 15.72
N ILE A 306 15.79 1.34 14.77
CA ILE A 306 16.13 1.18 13.35
C ILE A 306 16.82 2.44 12.87
N GLN A 307 18.11 2.33 12.64
CA GLN A 307 18.97 3.40 12.20
C GLN A 307 19.67 3.02 10.90
N ARG A 308 20.14 4.02 10.19
CA ARG A 308 20.86 3.86 8.93
C ARG A 308 22.14 3.03 9.08
N ASP A 309 22.89 3.29 10.16
CA ASP A 309 24.21 2.72 10.42
C ASP A 309 24.22 1.96 11.75
N GLY A 310 23.39 0.95 11.89
CA GLY A 310 23.33 0.15 13.10
C GLY A 310 22.34 -1.01 13.00
N GLU A 311 22.63 -2.09 13.72
CA GLU A 311 21.70 -3.20 13.83
C GLU A 311 20.53 -2.81 14.74
N PRO A 312 19.28 -2.99 14.30
CA PRO A 312 18.12 -2.76 15.14
C PRO A 312 18.07 -3.78 16.28
N SER A 313 17.55 -3.35 17.42
CA SER A 313 17.22 -4.27 18.51
C SER A 313 15.93 -5.02 18.15
N ILE A 314 16.01 -6.30 17.84
CA ILE A 314 14.86 -7.14 17.46
C ILE A 314 14.56 -8.11 18.60
N ILE A 315 13.34 -8.02 19.13
CA ILE A 315 12.88 -8.81 20.28
C ILE A 315 11.68 -9.65 19.86
N GLU A 316 11.72 -10.95 20.17
CA GLU A 316 10.57 -11.83 20.02
C GLU A 316 9.59 -11.62 21.17
N GLN A 317 8.47 -10.95 20.92
CA GLN A 317 7.43 -10.66 21.90
C GLN A 317 6.57 -11.87 22.23
N SER A 318 6.44 -12.81 21.30
CA SER A 318 5.65 -14.04 21.47
C SER A 318 6.37 -15.16 22.23
N LYS A 319 7.62 -14.97 22.63
CA LYS A 319 8.44 -16.04 23.24
C LYS A 319 7.82 -16.67 24.47
N LEU A 320 7.13 -15.88 25.28
CA LEU A 320 6.47 -16.36 26.52
C LEU A 320 5.17 -17.10 26.24
N ILE A 321 4.54 -16.84 25.09
CA ILE A 321 3.24 -17.40 24.69
C ILE A 321 3.33 -18.20 23.38
N ALA A 322 4.49 -18.79 23.12
CA ALA A 322 4.82 -19.41 21.83
C ALA A 322 3.76 -20.39 21.30
N LYS A 323 3.02 -21.05 22.20
CA LYS A 323 1.97 -22.03 21.84
C LYS A 323 0.62 -21.39 21.50
N LEU A 324 0.43 -20.09 21.75
CA LEU A 324 -0.83 -19.40 21.48
C LEU A 324 -1.09 -19.32 19.96
N PHE A 325 -0.04 -19.04 19.18
CA PHE A 325 -0.18 -18.84 17.75
C PHE A 325 -0.09 -20.15 16.95
N PRO A 326 -0.97 -20.34 15.96
CA PRO A 326 -0.75 -21.34 14.92
C PRO A 326 0.45 -20.95 14.05
N ASN A 327 0.88 -21.83 13.15
CA ASN A 327 2.02 -21.56 12.26
C ASN A 327 1.65 -20.90 10.92
N ASP A 328 0.39 -20.56 10.72
CA ASP A 328 -0.17 -20.13 9.43
C ASP A 328 -0.90 -18.79 9.49
N LEU A 329 -0.59 -17.94 10.48
CA LEU A 329 -1.12 -16.57 10.53
C LEU A 329 -0.85 -15.84 9.21
N ASN A 330 -1.89 -15.28 8.62
CA ASN A 330 -1.81 -14.61 7.32
C ASN A 330 -2.61 -13.31 7.22
N LEU A 331 -3.26 -12.90 8.30
CA LEU A 331 -3.94 -11.63 8.43
C LEU A 331 -3.42 -10.90 9.65
N ILE A 332 -3.16 -9.60 9.49
CA ILE A 332 -2.74 -8.69 10.57
C ILE A 332 -3.46 -7.35 10.41
N ALA A 333 -3.91 -6.79 11.51
CA ALA A 333 -4.48 -5.44 11.55
C ALA A 333 -3.97 -4.72 12.80
N ASN A 334 -3.61 -3.44 12.66
CA ASN A 334 -2.98 -2.67 13.71
C ASN A 334 -3.74 -1.36 13.95
N SER A 335 -3.98 -1.03 15.22
CA SER A 335 -4.40 0.29 15.69
C SER A 335 -3.32 0.89 16.58
N ARG A 336 -2.66 1.92 16.07
CA ARG A 336 -1.67 2.67 16.86
C ARG A 336 -2.31 3.46 17.99
N GLU A 337 -3.50 4.00 17.76
CA GLU A 337 -4.25 4.81 18.72
C GLU A 337 -4.68 3.98 19.94
N ASN A 338 -5.15 2.77 19.69
CA ASN A 338 -5.55 1.84 20.75
C ASN A 338 -4.41 0.94 21.23
N SER A 339 -3.21 1.10 20.67
CA SER A 339 -2.03 0.26 20.97
C SER A 339 -2.36 -1.24 20.92
N THR A 340 -3.07 -1.66 19.89
CA THR A 340 -3.58 -3.02 19.75
C THR A 340 -3.30 -3.57 18.35
N ILE A 341 -2.82 -4.80 18.29
CA ILE A 341 -2.58 -5.52 17.03
C ILE A 341 -3.41 -6.80 17.06
N PHE A 342 -4.07 -7.09 15.95
CA PHE A 342 -4.85 -8.32 15.75
C PHE A 342 -4.20 -9.21 14.72
N PHE A 343 -4.29 -10.52 14.96
CA PHE A 343 -3.73 -11.57 14.12
C PHE A 343 -4.78 -12.64 13.87
N CYS A 344 -4.81 -13.20 12.68
CA CYS A 344 -5.74 -14.28 12.35
C CYS A 344 -5.20 -15.15 11.21
N THR A 345 -5.64 -16.38 11.18
CA THR A 345 -5.55 -17.25 10.02
C THR A 345 -6.88 -17.17 9.26
N LYS A 346 -6.83 -16.77 7.99
CA LYS A 346 -8.02 -16.74 7.13
C LYS A 346 -8.73 -18.10 7.11
N GLY A 347 -10.05 -18.08 7.29
CA GLY A 347 -10.86 -19.30 7.32
C GLY A 347 -10.95 -19.96 8.70
N THR A 348 -10.43 -19.34 9.76
CA THR A 348 -10.59 -19.78 11.15
C THR A 348 -11.50 -18.84 11.93
N LYS A 349 -12.01 -19.31 13.06
CA LYS A 349 -12.84 -18.50 13.97
C LYS A 349 -12.05 -17.75 15.01
N LYS A 350 -10.77 -18.07 15.18
CA LYS A 350 -9.93 -17.50 16.23
C LYS A 350 -9.26 -16.21 15.76
N LEU A 351 -9.37 -15.19 16.57
CA LEU A 351 -8.73 -13.90 16.44
C LEU A 351 -7.82 -13.68 17.66
N TYR A 352 -6.54 -13.52 17.41
CA TYR A 352 -5.56 -13.25 18.46
C TYR A 352 -5.29 -11.76 18.55
N GLY A 353 -5.03 -11.25 19.75
CA GLY A 353 -4.73 -9.86 19.97
C GLY A 353 -3.51 -9.65 20.86
N PHE A 354 -2.81 -8.56 20.59
CA PHE A 354 -1.72 -8.05 21.41
C PHE A 354 -2.01 -6.60 21.75
N ARG A 355 -2.19 -6.30 23.02
CA ARG A 355 -2.38 -4.94 23.52
C ARG A 355 -1.20 -4.54 24.37
N TYR A 356 -0.72 -3.32 24.19
CA TYR A 356 0.46 -2.81 24.85
C TYR A 356 0.25 -1.38 25.35
N TYR A 357 0.95 -1.04 26.43
CA TYR A 357 0.98 0.31 26.96
C TYR A 357 2.44 0.74 27.17
N THR A 358 2.82 1.82 26.50
CA THR A 358 4.19 2.34 26.50
C THR A 358 4.17 3.79 26.99
N VAL A 359 5.05 4.12 27.93
CA VAL A 359 5.25 5.50 28.43
C VAL A 359 6.73 5.82 28.32
N ALA A 360 7.05 6.93 27.67
CA ALA A 360 8.44 7.39 27.48
C ALA A 360 9.38 6.26 27.04
N GLU A 361 9.04 5.57 25.97
CA GLU A 361 9.77 4.44 25.36
C GLU A 361 9.85 3.15 26.21
N LYS A 362 9.33 3.19 27.44
CA LYS A 362 9.29 2.00 28.31
C LYS A 362 7.94 1.29 28.19
N ARG A 363 7.97 -0.02 27.88
CA ARG A 363 6.78 -0.87 27.92
C ARG A 363 6.38 -1.10 29.40
N ILE A 364 5.23 -0.53 29.80
CA ILE A 364 4.72 -0.64 31.17
C ILE A 364 3.87 -1.88 31.33
N GLN A 365 3.03 -2.18 30.35
CA GLN A 365 2.13 -3.32 30.37
C GLN A 365 1.92 -3.87 28.96
N GLN A 366 1.72 -5.16 28.89
CA GLN A 366 1.31 -5.84 27.67
C GLN A 366 0.46 -7.05 28.03
N ALA A 367 -0.48 -7.36 27.15
CA ALA A 367 -1.37 -8.49 27.30
C ALA A 367 -1.64 -9.15 25.94
N TRP A 368 -1.74 -10.45 25.96
CA TRP A 368 -2.17 -11.26 24.85
C TRP A 368 -3.59 -11.74 25.12
N PHE A 369 -4.42 -11.81 24.10
CA PHE A 369 -5.78 -12.30 24.22
C PHE A 369 -6.20 -13.04 22.95
N GLU A 370 -7.23 -13.86 23.11
CA GLU A 370 -7.85 -14.63 22.04
C GLU A 370 -9.36 -14.38 22.07
N TRP A 371 -9.95 -14.17 20.91
CA TRP A 371 -11.40 -14.10 20.73
C TRP A 371 -11.82 -15.25 19.80
N GLU A 372 -12.89 -15.94 20.16
CA GLU A 372 -13.56 -16.89 19.29
C GLU A 372 -14.80 -16.24 18.69
N LEU A 373 -14.82 -16.08 17.36
CA LEU A 373 -15.89 -15.42 16.64
C LEU A 373 -16.94 -16.44 16.15
N SER A 374 -18.12 -15.94 15.84
CA SER A 374 -19.26 -16.77 15.41
C SER A 374 -19.04 -17.54 14.11
N GLY A 375 -18.13 -17.08 13.24
CA GLY A 375 -17.83 -17.70 11.95
C GLY A 375 -16.39 -17.53 11.51
N GLU A 376 -16.07 -18.00 10.33
CA GLU A 376 -14.71 -17.98 9.78
C GLU A 376 -14.31 -16.59 9.33
N VAL A 377 -13.21 -16.06 9.87
CA VAL A 377 -12.66 -14.76 9.49
C VAL A 377 -12.06 -14.83 8.08
N GLN A 378 -12.50 -13.95 7.19
CA GLN A 378 -12.00 -13.85 5.83
C GLN A 378 -11.07 -12.68 5.63
N HIS A 379 -11.30 -11.58 6.35
CA HIS A 379 -10.48 -10.38 6.33
C HIS A 379 -10.66 -9.56 7.59
N ILE A 380 -9.63 -8.84 8.00
CA ILE A 380 -9.65 -7.89 9.12
C ILE A 380 -9.04 -6.57 8.71
N ALA A 381 -9.58 -5.47 9.20
CA ALA A 381 -9.05 -4.13 8.98
C ALA A 381 -9.35 -3.24 10.18
N MET A 382 -8.43 -2.33 10.51
CA MET A 382 -8.65 -1.29 11.51
C MET A 382 -9.05 0.01 10.82
N LEU A 383 -10.07 0.65 11.38
CA LEU A 383 -10.48 1.99 10.98
C LEU A 383 -10.93 2.73 12.23
N ASP A 384 -10.32 3.86 12.50
CA ASP A 384 -10.52 4.63 13.73
C ASP A 384 -10.38 3.73 14.98
N ASP A 385 -11.33 3.79 15.90
CA ASP A 385 -11.37 3.01 17.15
C ASP A 385 -12.10 1.67 17.00
N ALA A 386 -12.14 1.10 15.81
CA ALA A 386 -12.87 -0.15 15.59
C ALA A 386 -12.09 -1.14 14.71
N LEU A 387 -12.18 -2.41 15.07
CA LEU A 387 -11.82 -3.51 14.21
C LEU A 387 -13.03 -3.91 13.35
N TYR A 388 -12.83 -3.99 12.06
CA TYR A 388 -13.80 -4.54 11.12
C TYR A 388 -13.34 -5.92 10.67
N ALA A 389 -14.22 -6.90 10.77
CA ALA A 389 -13.96 -8.24 10.29
C ALA A 389 -15.03 -8.70 9.31
N ILE A 390 -14.61 -9.27 8.20
CA ILE A 390 -15.50 -9.97 7.29
C ILE A 390 -15.53 -11.43 7.73
N ILE A 391 -16.69 -11.89 8.16
CA ILE A 391 -16.92 -13.22 8.72
C ILE A 391 -17.82 -14.02 7.78
N LYS A 392 -17.44 -15.25 7.50
CA LYS A 392 -18.23 -16.20 6.73
C LYS A 392 -18.95 -17.16 7.65
N ASN A 393 -20.28 -17.09 7.61
CA ASN A 393 -21.18 -18.04 8.29
C ASN A 393 -21.82 -18.94 7.23
N SER A 394 -21.38 -20.18 7.11
CA SER A 394 -21.81 -21.13 6.07
C SER A 394 -21.64 -20.54 4.65
N SER A 395 -22.70 -20.05 4.03
CA SER A 395 -22.67 -19.44 2.69
C SER A 395 -22.77 -17.91 2.70
N THR A 396 -22.96 -17.29 3.86
CA THR A 396 -23.19 -15.85 3.99
C THR A 396 -21.97 -15.15 4.52
N TYR A 397 -21.68 -13.97 3.96
CA TYR A 397 -20.60 -13.09 4.45
C TYR A 397 -21.21 -11.91 5.19
N VAL A 398 -20.75 -11.67 6.41
CA VAL A 398 -21.20 -10.58 7.28
C VAL A 398 -19.99 -9.73 7.66
N MET A 399 -20.13 -8.42 7.61
CA MET A 399 -19.14 -7.50 8.14
C MET A 399 -19.52 -7.15 9.58
N GLN A 400 -18.68 -7.52 10.54
CA GLN A 400 -18.82 -7.18 11.94
C GLN A 400 -17.87 -6.05 12.32
N LYS A 401 -18.34 -5.18 13.22
CA LYS A 401 -17.59 -4.07 13.78
C LYS A 401 -17.40 -4.31 15.27
N PHE A 402 -16.15 -4.31 15.73
CA PHE A 402 -15.78 -4.40 17.15
C PHE A 402 -15.28 -3.05 17.61
N SER A 403 -15.98 -2.40 18.53
CA SER A 403 -15.53 -1.16 19.15
C SER A 403 -14.39 -1.44 20.13
N LEU A 404 -13.30 -0.68 20.01
CA LEU A 404 -12.16 -0.74 20.93
C LEU A 404 -12.18 0.42 21.93
N LYS A 405 -13.23 1.24 21.92
CA LYS A 405 -13.42 2.33 22.87
C LYS A 405 -13.56 1.76 24.27
N LEU A 406 -12.83 2.34 25.20
CA LEU A 406 -12.92 1.96 26.62
C LEU A 406 -14.26 2.40 27.23
N ASP A 407 -14.88 3.42 26.65
CA ASP A 407 -16.13 3.99 27.12
C ASP A 407 -17.02 4.34 25.93
N ASP A 408 -17.83 3.39 25.48
CA ASP A 408 -18.81 3.64 24.43
C ASP A 408 -20.18 4.04 24.96
N GLY A 409 -20.39 3.98 26.29
CA GLY A 409 -21.60 4.43 26.99
C GLY A 409 -22.90 3.71 26.61
N SER A 410 -22.84 2.75 25.67
CA SER A 410 -24.03 2.23 25.00
C SER A 410 -24.91 1.32 25.86
N HIS A 411 -24.37 0.77 26.95
CA HIS A 411 -25.13 -0.14 27.85
C HIS A 411 -24.67 0.00 29.31
N THR A 412 -24.50 1.23 29.78
CA THR A 412 -24.25 1.47 31.21
C THR A 412 -25.57 1.42 31.95
N VAL A 413 -25.63 0.60 32.94
CA VAL A 413 -26.79 0.40 33.83
C VAL A 413 -26.47 1.03 35.16
N THR A 414 -27.42 1.76 35.72
CA THR A 414 -27.37 2.26 37.09
C THR A 414 -28.28 1.38 37.95
N ASP A 415 -27.69 0.66 38.90
CA ASP A 415 -28.45 -0.03 39.94
C ASP A 415 -28.61 0.94 41.11
N ASP A 416 -29.85 1.32 41.41
CA ASP A 416 -30.19 2.25 42.46
C ASP A 416 -30.29 1.58 43.83
N ASN A 417 -29.85 0.33 43.96
CA ASN A 417 -29.86 -0.48 45.17
C ASN A 417 -31.22 -0.42 45.93
N ARG A 418 -32.33 -0.17 45.18
CA ARG A 418 -33.70 -0.01 45.66
C ARG A 418 -33.91 1.19 46.60
N THR A 419 -33.06 2.20 46.50
CA THR A 419 -33.11 3.43 47.28
C THR A 419 -33.38 4.65 46.42
N ALA A 420 -34.52 4.70 45.73
CA ALA A 420 -34.89 5.65 44.67
C ALA A 420 -34.60 7.15 44.97
N ASN A 421 -34.36 7.52 46.21
CA ASN A 421 -34.07 8.90 46.64
C ASN A 421 -32.64 9.11 47.12
N ASP A 422 -31.82 8.07 47.19
CA ASP A 422 -30.41 8.16 47.63
C ASP A 422 -29.51 7.71 46.47
N THR A 423 -28.89 8.66 45.79
CA THR A 423 -27.97 8.39 44.67
C THR A 423 -26.53 8.13 45.10
N THR A 424 -26.29 8.13 46.44
CA THR A 424 -24.91 7.93 46.95
C THR A 424 -24.51 6.48 47.00
N ASP A 425 -25.46 5.55 46.95
CA ASP A 425 -25.26 4.11 46.92
C ASP A 425 -25.52 3.49 45.52
N ASP A 426 -25.84 4.33 44.52
CA ASP A 426 -26.00 3.90 43.13
C ASP A 426 -24.69 3.29 42.62
N ILE A 427 -24.81 2.16 41.93
CA ILE A 427 -23.68 1.48 41.28
C ILE A 427 -23.89 1.51 39.78
N GLU A 428 -22.96 2.11 39.10
CA GLU A 428 -22.92 2.07 37.64
C GLU A 428 -22.05 0.89 37.17
N TYR A 429 -22.59 0.07 36.28
CA TYR A 429 -21.86 -1.02 35.66
C TYR A 429 -22.27 -1.17 34.20
N ARG A 430 -21.44 -1.91 33.42
CA ARG A 430 -21.70 -2.15 32.00
C ARG A 430 -22.20 -3.55 31.78
N ILE A 431 -23.15 -3.67 30.84
CA ILE A 431 -23.57 -4.97 30.32
C ILE A 431 -22.64 -5.32 29.16
N HIS A 432 -21.97 -6.46 29.30
CA HIS A 432 -21.09 -7.01 28.28
C HIS A 432 -21.75 -8.19 27.59
N LEU A 433 -22.19 -7.97 26.35
CA LEU A 433 -22.74 -9.00 25.48
C LEU A 433 -22.01 -8.99 24.13
N ASP A 434 -21.73 -10.16 23.62
CA ASP A 434 -21.25 -10.30 22.27
C ASP A 434 -22.41 -10.06 21.27
N ASN A 435 -22.12 -9.31 20.20
CA ASN A 435 -23.05 -9.02 19.11
C ASN A 435 -24.44 -8.53 19.61
N SER A 436 -24.46 -7.47 20.39
CA SER A 436 -25.69 -6.99 21.02
C SER A 436 -26.55 -6.12 20.13
N LYS A 437 -27.87 -6.19 20.32
CA LYS A 437 -28.87 -5.35 19.67
C LYS A 437 -29.93 -4.92 20.67
N THR A 438 -30.30 -3.63 20.63
CA THR A 438 -31.32 -3.06 21.48
C THR A 438 -32.67 -3.05 20.78
N PHE A 439 -33.72 -3.43 21.50
CA PHE A 439 -35.12 -3.40 21.08
C PHE A 439 -35.93 -2.47 21.97
N ASP A 440 -36.58 -1.51 21.37
CA ASP A 440 -37.55 -0.67 22.08
C ASP A 440 -38.87 -1.41 22.25
N TYR A 441 -39.67 -1.03 23.28
CA TYR A 441 -40.97 -1.64 23.57
C TYR A 441 -41.92 -1.67 22.38
N THR A 442 -41.81 -0.75 21.43
CA THR A 442 -42.62 -0.69 20.21
C THR A 442 -42.35 -1.84 19.24
N ALA A 443 -41.18 -2.46 19.33
CA ALA A 443 -40.79 -3.63 18.52
C ALA A 443 -41.25 -4.95 19.13
N LEU A 444 -41.82 -4.93 20.34
CA LEU A 444 -42.22 -6.08 21.11
C LEU A 444 -43.71 -6.38 20.94
N THR A 445 -44.10 -7.64 21.08
CA THR A 445 -45.50 -8.08 21.04
C THR A 445 -45.80 -8.96 22.24
N TYR A 446 -46.72 -8.54 23.09
CA TYR A 446 -47.14 -9.32 24.22
C TYR A 446 -48.29 -10.29 23.87
N VAL A 447 -48.17 -11.53 24.33
CA VAL A 447 -49.17 -12.59 24.19
C VAL A 447 -49.77 -12.87 25.56
N SER A 448 -50.95 -12.30 25.84
CA SER A 448 -51.57 -12.34 27.15
C SER A 448 -52.11 -13.71 27.57
N THR A 449 -52.40 -14.60 26.60
CA THR A 449 -52.88 -15.96 26.90
C THR A 449 -51.85 -16.83 27.61
N ASP A 450 -50.55 -16.62 27.29
CA ASP A 450 -49.47 -17.43 27.80
C ASP A 450 -48.41 -16.61 28.58
N ASP A 451 -48.75 -15.35 28.88
CA ASP A 451 -47.95 -14.39 29.65
C ASP A 451 -46.48 -14.30 29.18
N TYR A 452 -46.28 -14.01 27.91
CA TYR A 452 -44.93 -13.79 27.38
C TYR A 452 -44.88 -12.67 26.34
N THR A 453 -43.73 -12.06 26.20
CA THR A 453 -43.40 -11.10 25.14
C THR A 453 -42.56 -11.74 24.07
N LYS A 454 -42.87 -11.49 22.80
CA LYS A 454 -42.13 -11.96 21.64
C LYS A 454 -41.66 -10.83 20.75
N PHE A 455 -40.52 -11.06 20.09
CA PHE A 455 -39.95 -10.17 19.06
C PHE A 455 -39.13 -10.97 18.06
N ASN A 456 -38.86 -10.36 16.91
CA ASN A 456 -38.15 -11.05 15.83
C ASN A 456 -36.65 -11.21 16.15
N HIS A 457 -36.15 -12.41 15.84
CA HIS A 457 -34.73 -12.70 15.83
C HIS A 457 -34.32 -13.05 14.41
N THR A 458 -33.57 -12.15 13.78
CA THR A 458 -32.99 -12.39 12.45
C THR A 458 -31.60 -12.98 12.63
N SER A 459 -31.47 -14.27 12.41
CA SER A 459 -30.17 -14.98 12.49
C SER A 459 -29.13 -14.47 11.52
N ALA A 460 -29.53 -13.77 10.45
CA ALA A 460 -28.60 -13.16 9.50
C ALA A 460 -27.85 -11.98 10.10
N ASP A 461 -28.50 -11.23 11.00
CA ASP A 461 -27.92 -10.04 11.65
C ASP A 461 -27.34 -10.35 13.03
N PHE A 462 -27.57 -11.56 13.54
CA PHE A 462 -27.37 -11.90 14.94
C PHE A 462 -26.82 -13.32 15.08
N SER A 463 -25.51 -13.47 15.11
CA SER A 463 -24.85 -14.74 15.35
C SER A 463 -23.78 -14.57 16.41
N GLY A 464 -23.80 -15.43 17.40
CA GLY A 464 -22.79 -15.54 18.45
C GLY A 464 -22.49 -17.02 18.74
N SER A 465 -21.39 -17.29 19.44
CA SER A 465 -20.99 -18.64 19.85
C SER A 465 -21.53 -19.02 21.21
N GLY A 466 -21.92 -18.04 22.03
CA GLY A 466 -22.38 -18.23 23.39
C GLY A 466 -23.89 -18.47 23.53
N GLN A 467 -24.35 -18.56 24.77
CA GLN A 467 -25.76 -18.65 25.10
C GLN A 467 -26.44 -17.30 24.82
N LEU A 468 -27.61 -17.35 24.18
CA LEU A 468 -28.44 -16.16 23.93
C LEU A 468 -28.97 -15.62 25.25
N ALA A 469 -28.87 -14.31 25.45
CA ALA A 469 -29.29 -13.62 26.66
C ALA A 469 -30.04 -12.33 26.33
N VAL A 470 -30.95 -11.92 27.21
CA VAL A 470 -31.63 -10.63 27.16
C VAL A 470 -31.49 -9.94 28.50
N PHE A 471 -31.09 -8.69 28.47
CA PHE A 471 -31.09 -7.81 29.64
C PHE A 471 -32.14 -6.70 29.48
N ALA A 472 -32.79 -6.37 30.58
CA ALA A 472 -33.64 -5.20 30.64
C ALA A 472 -32.80 -3.95 30.88
N TYR A 473 -33.04 -2.89 30.14
CA TYR A 473 -32.34 -1.62 30.24
C TYR A 473 -33.34 -0.47 30.26
N SER A 474 -33.27 0.38 31.25
CA SER A 474 -34.15 1.53 31.37
C SER A 474 -33.36 2.82 31.58
N THR A 475 -33.75 3.86 30.85
CA THR A 475 -33.31 5.25 31.06
C THR A 475 -34.33 6.06 31.83
N SER A 476 -35.44 5.45 32.25
CA SER A 476 -36.54 6.07 33.00
C SER A 476 -36.27 6.05 34.50
N THR A 477 -37.18 6.65 35.28
CA THR A 477 -37.12 6.68 36.75
C THR A 477 -37.42 5.32 37.42
N ASP A 478 -38.11 4.42 36.72
CA ASP A 478 -38.32 3.06 37.17
C ASP A 478 -37.14 2.16 36.75
N LYS A 479 -36.38 1.74 37.70
CA LYS A 479 -35.19 0.92 37.49
C LYS A 479 -35.32 -0.48 38.12
N GLU A 480 -36.53 -0.91 38.50
CA GLU A 480 -36.76 -2.18 39.21
C GLU A 480 -36.12 -3.39 38.53
N PHE A 481 -36.19 -3.44 37.19
CA PHE A 481 -35.62 -4.53 36.42
C PHE A 481 -34.36 -4.12 35.64
N ASN A 482 -33.83 -2.94 35.89
CA ASN A 482 -32.68 -2.44 35.18
C ASN A 482 -31.46 -3.34 35.38
N GLY A 483 -30.82 -3.81 34.28
CA GLY A 483 -29.71 -4.75 34.34
C GLY A 483 -30.10 -6.21 34.59
N SER A 484 -31.37 -6.52 34.81
CA SER A 484 -31.82 -7.88 35.11
C SER A 484 -31.68 -8.77 33.86
N LEU A 485 -31.09 -9.95 34.06
CA LEU A 485 -31.08 -11.03 33.06
C LEU A 485 -32.47 -11.63 32.96
N VAL A 486 -33.03 -11.63 31.75
CA VAL A 486 -34.34 -12.21 31.43
C VAL A 486 -34.17 -13.55 30.74
N ASN A 487 -34.87 -14.58 31.21
CA ASN A 487 -34.83 -15.90 30.59
C ASN A 487 -35.32 -15.86 29.15
N VAL A 488 -34.53 -16.40 28.24
CA VAL A 488 -34.76 -16.38 26.79
C VAL A 488 -35.04 -17.77 26.27
N THR A 489 -36.06 -17.89 25.43
CA THR A 489 -36.24 -19.08 24.59
C THR A 489 -36.48 -18.65 23.15
N THR A 490 -36.06 -19.47 22.20
CA THR A 490 -36.36 -19.27 20.78
C THR A 490 -37.43 -20.24 20.32
N PHE A 491 -38.31 -19.79 19.42
CA PHE A 491 -39.32 -20.64 18.82
C PHE A 491 -39.60 -20.21 17.37
N ASP A 492 -40.14 -21.11 16.58
CA ASP A 492 -40.60 -20.79 15.23
C ASP A 492 -42.02 -20.26 15.25
N ASP A 493 -42.24 -19.08 14.69
CA ASP A 493 -43.56 -18.49 14.50
C ASP A 493 -43.82 -18.33 13.00
N SER A 494 -44.43 -19.36 12.40
CA SER A 494 -44.78 -19.39 10.97
C SER A 494 -43.60 -19.22 10.03
N GLY A 495 -42.49 -19.93 10.30
CA GLY A 495 -41.28 -19.90 9.50
C GLY A 495 -40.33 -18.75 9.84
N THR A 496 -40.62 -18.00 10.91
CA THR A 496 -39.74 -16.94 11.43
C THR A 496 -39.29 -17.27 12.83
N THR A 497 -37.97 -17.33 13.05
CA THR A 497 -37.43 -17.48 14.41
C THR A 497 -37.71 -16.24 15.23
N LYS A 498 -38.36 -16.40 16.39
CA LYS A 498 -38.64 -15.35 17.35
C LYS A 498 -38.03 -15.66 18.71
N ILE A 499 -37.81 -14.59 19.43
CA ILE A 499 -37.43 -14.62 20.86
C ILE A 499 -38.70 -14.59 21.67
N LYS A 500 -38.77 -15.42 22.73
CA LYS A 500 -39.79 -15.46 23.75
C LYS A 500 -39.19 -15.21 25.11
N ILE A 501 -39.73 -14.23 25.83
CA ILE A 501 -39.34 -13.89 27.21
C ILE A 501 -40.57 -13.83 28.10
N PRO A 502 -40.52 -14.26 29.37
CA PRO A 502 -41.66 -14.23 30.29
C PRO A 502 -42.13 -12.80 30.58
N GLY A 503 -43.44 -12.65 30.81
CA GLY A 503 -44.06 -11.41 31.24
C GLY A 503 -44.32 -10.38 30.15
N ASN A 504 -44.93 -9.25 30.53
CA ASN A 504 -45.28 -8.16 29.61
C ASN A 504 -44.21 -7.05 29.66
N TRP A 505 -43.44 -6.92 28.57
CA TRP A 505 -42.41 -5.90 28.36
C TRP A 505 -42.84 -4.80 27.37
N THR A 506 -44.15 -4.74 27.01
CA THR A 506 -44.65 -3.81 25.99
C THR A 506 -45.28 -2.56 26.59
N THR A 507 -45.05 -2.25 27.86
CA THR A 507 -45.62 -1.10 28.50
C THR A 507 -45.20 0.21 27.86
N SER A 508 -46.19 1.07 27.57
CA SER A 508 -45.96 2.42 27.05
C SER A 508 -45.86 3.47 28.14
N ASP A 509 -45.93 3.07 29.41
CA ASP A 509 -45.71 3.98 30.54
C ASP A 509 -44.27 4.48 30.49
N SER A 510 -44.06 5.77 30.31
CA SER A 510 -42.75 6.41 30.21
C SER A 510 -41.87 6.16 31.46
N ASN A 511 -42.50 5.86 32.62
CA ASN A 511 -41.80 5.54 33.87
C ASN A 511 -41.38 4.06 33.93
N LYS A 512 -41.95 3.19 33.09
CA LYS A 512 -41.70 1.74 33.05
C LYS A 512 -41.25 1.21 31.70
N ALA A 513 -40.91 2.09 30.76
CA ALA A 513 -40.49 1.68 29.42
C ALA A 513 -39.09 1.12 29.45
N TYR A 514 -38.98 -0.19 29.36
CA TYR A 514 -37.69 -0.87 29.24
C TYR A 514 -37.33 -1.09 27.75
N LYS A 515 -36.07 -0.92 27.48
CA LYS A 515 -35.43 -1.45 26.28
C LYS A 515 -34.87 -2.82 26.62
N LEU A 516 -34.91 -3.72 25.67
CA LEU A 516 -34.33 -5.04 25.83
C LEU A 516 -33.04 -5.11 25.02
N VAL A 517 -31.95 -5.49 25.65
CA VAL A 517 -30.67 -5.70 24.98
C VAL A 517 -30.50 -7.20 24.81
N LEU A 518 -30.58 -7.66 23.57
CA LEU A 518 -30.37 -9.05 23.18
C LEU A 518 -28.92 -9.21 22.73
N GLY A 519 -28.26 -10.27 23.15
CA GLY A 519 -26.90 -10.61 22.73
C GLY A 519 -26.51 -11.99 23.19
N TYR A 520 -25.23 -12.32 23.06
CA TYR A 520 -24.69 -13.60 23.48
C TYR A 520 -23.77 -13.43 24.69
N LEU A 521 -23.92 -14.32 25.66
CA LEU A 521 -22.97 -14.42 26.77
C LEU A 521 -21.66 -14.99 26.25
N PHE A 522 -20.58 -14.56 26.86
CA PHE A 522 -19.23 -15.08 26.60
C PHE A 522 -18.48 -15.27 27.91
N ASP A 523 -17.56 -16.21 27.92
CA ASP A 523 -16.70 -16.47 29.07
C ASP A 523 -15.46 -15.59 28.99
N MET A 524 -15.04 -15.06 30.14
CA MET A 524 -13.78 -14.34 30.30
C MET A 524 -12.84 -15.19 31.14
N GLU A 525 -11.72 -15.62 30.54
CA GLU A 525 -10.65 -16.34 31.21
C GLU A 525 -9.40 -15.46 31.27
N VAL A 526 -8.77 -15.36 32.42
CA VAL A 526 -7.55 -14.57 32.62
C VAL A 526 -6.46 -15.45 33.21
N GLU A 527 -5.41 -15.69 32.43
CA GLU A 527 -4.19 -16.35 32.88
C GLU A 527 -3.14 -15.28 33.26
N PHE A 528 -2.74 -15.25 34.52
CA PHE A 528 -1.69 -14.34 34.99
C PHE A 528 -0.30 -14.90 34.69
N PRO A 529 0.72 -14.02 34.54
CA PRO A 529 2.09 -14.48 34.37
C PRO A 529 2.58 -15.22 35.63
N THR A 530 3.58 -16.06 35.46
CA THR A 530 4.23 -16.75 36.58
C THR A 530 4.74 -15.74 37.60
N ILE A 531 4.34 -15.89 38.86
CA ILE A 531 4.74 -15.02 39.94
C ILE A 531 6.06 -15.53 40.53
N TYR A 532 7.04 -14.66 40.63
CA TYR A 532 8.34 -14.94 41.24
C TYR A 532 8.55 -14.04 42.49
N VAL A 533 9.38 -14.52 43.40
CA VAL A 533 9.90 -13.65 44.47
C VAL A 533 10.78 -12.60 43.83
N LEU A 534 10.53 -11.34 44.17
CA LEU A 534 11.35 -10.22 43.67
C LEU A 534 12.42 -9.90 44.74
N GLN A 535 13.70 -9.95 44.32
CA GLN A 535 14.82 -9.52 45.15
C GLN A 535 15.28 -8.14 44.73
N ASN A 536 15.46 -7.25 45.69
CA ASN A 536 16.08 -5.95 45.46
C ASN A 536 17.60 -6.14 45.34
N ILE A 537 18.17 -5.83 44.19
CA ILE A 537 19.62 -5.96 43.96
C ILE A 537 20.40 -4.65 44.10
N GLY A 538 19.76 -3.60 44.65
CA GLY A 538 20.33 -2.27 44.86
C GLY A 538 19.71 -1.23 43.91
N ASP A 539 19.83 0.06 44.26
CA ASP A 539 19.39 1.22 43.45
C ASP A 539 17.95 1.12 42.88
N ASN A 540 17.00 0.60 43.64
CA ASN A 540 15.62 0.33 43.24
C ASN A 540 15.48 -0.64 42.04
N GLN A 541 16.49 -1.44 41.78
CA GLN A 541 16.43 -2.51 40.76
C GLN A 541 15.92 -3.82 41.39
N TRP A 542 14.94 -4.41 40.77
CA TRP A 542 14.34 -5.67 41.19
C TRP A 542 14.65 -6.78 40.19
N ARG A 543 15.02 -7.94 40.68
CA ARG A 543 15.26 -9.14 39.88
C ARG A 543 14.35 -10.26 40.37
N SER A 544 13.78 -11.02 39.44
CA SER A 544 13.05 -12.25 39.73
C SER A 544 13.99 -13.32 40.24
N ASP A 545 13.72 -13.88 41.42
CA ASP A 545 14.43 -15.04 41.95
C ASP A 545 13.77 -16.31 41.40
N LEU A 546 14.50 -17.03 40.55
CA LEU A 546 14.04 -18.24 39.90
C LEU A 546 14.28 -19.51 40.77
N GLN A 547 15.01 -19.39 41.85
CA GLN A 547 15.39 -20.52 42.72
C GLN A 547 14.63 -20.57 44.04
N SER A 548 14.11 -19.45 44.50
CA SER A 548 13.33 -19.41 45.74
C SER A 548 11.97 -20.08 45.56
N SER A 549 11.59 -20.90 46.54
CA SER A 549 10.23 -21.42 46.62
C SER A 549 9.27 -20.31 47.03
N LEU A 550 8.20 -20.15 46.24
CA LEU A 550 7.13 -19.20 46.54
C LEU A 550 5.88 -19.97 46.99
N VAL A 551 5.37 -19.61 48.17
CA VAL A 551 4.09 -20.11 48.69
C VAL A 551 3.12 -18.93 48.73
N ILE A 552 2.05 -19.02 47.95
CA ILE A 552 0.99 -18.02 47.91
C ILE A 552 -0.04 -18.38 48.97
N HIS A 553 -0.09 -17.64 50.06
CA HIS A 553 -1.06 -17.87 51.12
C HIS A 553 -2.41 -17.22 50.86
N ARG A 554 -2.44 -16.12 50.11
CA ARG A 554 -3.66 -15.38 49.84
C ARG A 554 -3.53 -14.58 48.54
N THR A 555 -4.60 -14.62 47.76
CA THR A 555 -4.76 -13.76 46.59
C THR A 555 -5.99 -12.88 46.77
N LYS A 556 -5.87 -11.59 46.48
CA LYS A 556 -6.98 -10.63 46.48
C LYS A 556 -7.11 -10.05 45.10
N PHE A 557 -8.28 -10.20 44.50
CA PHE A 557 -8.63 -9.55 43.25
C PHE A 557 -9.52 -8.34 43.55
N SER A 558 -9.27 -7.24 42.89
CA SER A 558 -10.16 -6.08 42.85
C SER A 558 -10.76 -6.01 41.46
N LEU A 559 -12.05 -6.27 41.38
CA LEU A 559 -12.82 -6.18 40.17
C LEU A 559 -13.58 -4.87 40.15
N GLY A 560 -13.65 -4.20 39.02
CA GLY A 560 -14.53 -3.08 38.83
C GLY A 560 -16.01 -3.53 38.79
N PRO A 561 -16.97 -2.60 38.84
CA PRO A 561 -18.37 -2.94 38.60
C PRO A 561 -18.55 -3.55 37.22
N SER A 562 -19.16 -4.71 37.17
CA SER A 562 -19.43 -5.43 35.92
C SER A 562 -20.70 -6.27 36.07
N GLY A 563 -21.56 -6.27 35.07
CA GLY A 563 -22.77 -7.05 34.99
C GLY A 563 -22.59 -8.35 34.20
#